data_0ec10b8f165495854b48a5c82ba7d64a
#
_entry.id   0ec10b8f165495854b48a5c82ba7d64a
#
_cell.length_a   1.000
_cell.length_b   1.000
_cell.length_c   1.000
_cell.angle_alpha   90.00
_cell.angle_beta   90.00
_cell.angle_gamma   90.00
#
_symmetry.space_group_name_H-M   'P 1'
#
loop_
_entity.id
_entity.type
_entity.pdbx_description
1 polymer ?
#
loop_
_entity_poly.entity_id
_entity_poly.type
_entity_poly.pdbx_seq_one_letter_code
_entity_poly.pdbx_strand_id
1 'polypeptide(L)'
;LEDRGGRLFITDLPESLEEGQAPEEFLHDAGLLGPASGIVLFDEFYYALEWVEDYILKENDLYHSHLERPLELGEIEVFENVDAEDLPLIQQCLESRSFSAGNSIFSSGDTSDNLFFIRRGVVRIMLPINSHRQHHLASFGRGDFFGDMAFVDHEVRSAHAIAETDCDLYSLSRNVFDSLLAKDPQIGRQFYENLVRVLAHRFRAVHLELR
;
A
#
# COMPACT_ATOMS: atom_id res chain seq x y z
N LEU A 1 -30.22 9.33 -11.14
CA LEU A 1 -29.31 8.60 -10.23
C LEU A 1 -30.01 8.35 -8.88
N GLU A 2 -30.64 9.35 -8.29
CA GLU A 2 -31.32 9.25 -6.98
C GLU A 2 -32.41 8.16 -6.96
N ASP A 3 -33.20 8.01 -8.00
CA ASP A 3 -34.29 7.01 -8.08
C ASP A 3 -33.80 5.54 -8.08
N ARG A 4 -32.52 5.30 -8.25
CA ARG A 4 -31.90 3.96 -8.31
C ARG A 4 -30.84 3.70 -7.26
N GLY A 5 -30.61 4.62 -6.32
CA GLY A 5 -29.56 4.52 -5.29
C GLY A 5 -28.14 4.54 -5.85
N GLY A 6 -27.97 5.02 -7.10
CA GLY A 6 -26.65 5.13 -7.73
C GLY A 6 -25.84 6.32 -7.17
N ARG A 7 -24.52 6.18 -7.18
CA ARG A 7 -23.58 7.26 -6.83
C ARG A 7 -22.79 7.68 -8.07
N LEU A 8 -22.43 8.95 -8.15
CA LEU A 8 -21.57 9.51 -9.17
C LEU A 8 -20.27 9.96 -8.52
N PHE A 9 -19.15 9.43 -9.01
CA PHE A 9 -17.83 9.85 -8.59
C PHE A 9 -17.24 10.80 -9.61
N ILE A 10 -16.73 11.94 -9.16
CA ILE A 10 -16.02 12.91 -9.98
C ILE A 10 -14.60 13.00 -9.44
N THR A 11 -13.62 12.83 -10.34
CA THR A 11 -12.19 12.79 -9.99
C THR A 11 -11.41 13.74 -10.86
N ASP A 12 -10.19 14.06 -10.46
CA ASP A 12 -9.21 14.80 -11.26
C ASP A 12 -9.74 16.17 -11.75
N LEU A 13 -10.47 16.86 -10.88
CA LEU A 13 -10.94 18.22 -11.18
C LEU A 13 -9.74 19.15 -11.40
N PRO A 14 -9.80 20.05 -12.40
CA PRO A 14 -8.75 21.05 -12.60
C PRO A 14 -8.66 22.01 -11.40
N GLU A 15 -7.49 22.60 -11.16
CA GLU A 15 -7.27 23.55 -10.05
C GLU A 15 -8.19 24.79 -10.16
N SER A 16 -8.58 25.17 -11.38
CA SER A 16 -9.54 26.26 -11.63
C SER A 16 -10.25 26.06 -12.96
N LEU A 17 -11.48 26.55 -13.05
CA LEU A 17 -12.24 26.68 -14.31
C LEU A 17 -11.79 27.91 -15.10
N GLU A 18 -12.26 28.06 -16.35
CA GLU A 18 -11.87 29.13 -17.29
C GLU A 18 -12.05 30.58 -16.75
N GLU A 19 -12.94 30.77 -15.76
CA GLU A 19 -13.16 32.06 -15.09
C GLU A 19 -12.44 32.22 -13.76
N GLY A 20 -11.53 31.26 -13.41
CA GLY A 20 -10.77 31.27 -12.14
C GLY A 20 -11.60 30.83 -10.93
N GLN A 21 -12.81 30.31 -11.13
CA GLN A 21 -13.65 29.76 -10.07
C GLN A 21 -13.13 28.33 -9.69
N ALA A 22 -13.15 28.02 -8.40
CA ALA A 22 -12.85 26.66 -7.95
C ALA A 22 -13.95 25.69 -8.43
N PRO A 23 -13.57 24.53 -9.00
CA PRO A 23 -14.55 23.53 -9.51
C PRO A 23 -15.56 23.08 -8.45
N GLU A 24 -15.14 22.95 -7.21
CA GLU A 24 -16.01 22.57 -6.09
C GLU A 24 -17.08 23.64 -5.80
N GLU A 25 -16.70 24.94 -5.82
CA GLU A 25 -17.62 26.05 -5.65
C GLU A 25 -18.65 26.05 -6.78
N PHE A 26 -18.21 25.85 -8.02
CA PHE A 26 -19.11 25.77 -9.18
C PHE A 26 -20.13 24.64 -9.03
N LEU A 27 -19.70 23.45 -8.63
CA LEU A 27 -20.57 22.29 -8.43
C LEU A 27 -21.54 22.51 -7.27
N HIS A 28 -21.10 23.19 -6.20
CA HIS A 28 -21.94 23.56 -5.07
C HIS A 28 -23.00 24.58 -5.48
N ASP A 29 -22.61 25.64 -6.20
CA ASP A 29 -23.52 26.70 -6.68
C ASP A 29 -24.53 26.17 -7.72
N ALA A 30 -24.13 25.19 -8.50
CA ALA A 30 -25.00 24.44 -9.41
C ALA A 30 -25.99 23.50 -8.68
N GLY A 31 -25.92 23.39 -7.35
CA GLY A 31 -26.76 22.50 -6.55
C GLY A 31 -26.46 21.02 -6.76
N LEU A 32 -25.29 20.69 -7.31
CA LEU A 32 -24.87 19.32 -7.60
C LEU A 32 -24.19 18.66 -6.40
N LEU A 33 -23.63 19.43 -5.47
CA LEU A 33 -23.05 18.96 -4.22
C LEU A 33 -23.99 19.25 -3.06
N GLY A 34 -24.27 18.22 -2.27
CA GLY A 34 -25.11 18.33 -1.07
C GLY A 34 -25.31 16.98 -0.40
N PRO A 35 -25.84 16.94 0.84
CA PRO A 35 -25.99 15.71 1.63
C PRO A 35 -26.83 14.62 0.95
N ALA A 36 -27.66 14.97 -0.03
CA ALA A 36 -28.55 14.07 -0.76
C ALA A 36 -28.18 13.88 -2.22
N SER A 37 -27.11 14.53 -2.72
CA SER A 37 -26.82 14.56 -4.18
C SER A 37 -26.33 13.23 -4.75
N GLY A 38 -25.88 12.29 -3.93
CA GLY A 38 -25.25 11.05 -4.40
C GLY A 38 -23.96 11.26 -5.20
N ILE A 39 -23.43 12.49 -5.23
CA ILE A 39 -22.15 12.85 -5.87
C ILE A 39 -21.06 12.89 -4.82
N VAL A 40 -19.94 12.24 -5.09
CA VAL A 40 -18.74 12.23 -4.24
C VAL A 40 -17.55 12.69 -5.07
N LEU A 41 -16.82 13.66 -4.55
CA LEU A 41 -15.61 14.17 -5.18
C LEU A 41 -14.37 13.47 -4.60
N PHE A 42 -13.43 13.17 -5.48
CA PHE A 42 -12.11 12.67 -5.09
C PHE A 42 -11.05 13.47 -5.86
N ASP A 43 -9.94 13.73 -5.23
CA ASP A 43 -8.81 14.44 -5.85
C ASP A 43 -8.23 13.66 -7.03
N GLU A 44 -8.20 12.33 -6.93
CA GLU A 44 -7.67 11.43 -7.95
C GLU A 44 -8.60 10.22 -8.17
N PHE A 45 -8.61 9.69 -9.39
CA PHE A 45 -9.41 8.51 -9.78
C PHE A 45 -9.17 7.31 -8.87
N TYR A 46 -7.93 7.12 -8.43
CA TYR A 46 -7.55 6.01 -7.57
C TYR A 46 -8.35 5.97 -6.26
N TYR A 47 -8.52 7.11 -5.60
CA TYR A 47 -9.32 7.18 -4.36
C TYR A 47 -10.80 6.83 -4.57
N ALA A 48 -11.33 7.17 -5.73
CA ALA A 48 -12.69 6.79 -6.09
C ALA A 48 -12.80 5.27 -6.27
N LEU A 49 -11.81 4.64 -6.92
CA LEU A 49 -11.77 3.20 -7.13
C LEU A 49 -11.64 2.44 -5.80
N GLU A 50 -10.70 2.85 -4.95
CA GLU A 50 -10.49 2.30 -3.62
C GLU A 50 -11.77 2.37 -2.77
N TRP A 51 -12.47 3.53 -2.81
CA TRP A 51 -13.75 3.69 -2.12
C TRP A 51 -14.82 2.72 -2.62
N VAL A 52 -14.89 2.51 -3.95
CA VAL A 52 -15.85 1.56 -4.57
C VAL A 52 -15.52 0.12 -4.16
N GLU A 53 -14.26 -0.26 -4.19
CA GLU A 53 -13.81 -1.59 -3.77
C GLU A 53 -14.15 -1.84 -2.31
N ASP A 54 -13.83 -0.91 -1.42
CA ASP A 54 -14.15 -0.95 0.01
C ASP A 54 -15.67 -1.05 0.24
N TYR A 55 -16.45 -0.29 -0.52
CA TYR A 55 -17.90 -0.32 -0.44
C TYR A 55 -18.45 -1.71 -0.83
N ILE A 56 -17.96 -2.28 -1.94
CA ILE A 56 -18.35 -3.62 -2.41
C ILE A 56 -17.97 -4.69 -1.38
N LEU A 57 -16.78 -4.61 -0.79
CA LEU A 57 -16.32 -5.56 0.22
C LEU A 57 -17.17 -5.49 1.48
N LYS A 58 -17.54 -4.28 1.94
CA LYS A 58 -18.42 -4.06 3.10
C LYS A 58 -19.84 -4.59 2.88
N GLU A 59 -20.44 -4.30 1.71
CA GLU A 59 -21.80 -4.74 1.38
C GLU A 59 -21.92 -6.27 1.27
N ASN A 60 -20.82 -6.97 0.95
CA ASN A 60 -20.80 -8.42 0.78
C ASN A 60 -20.25 -9.17 2.01
N ASP A 61 -20.08 -8.51 3.15
CA ASP A 61 -19.52 -9.11 4.39
C ASP A 61 -18.10 -9.74 4.19
N LEU A 62 -17.44 -9.40 3.09
CA LEU A 62 -16.10 -9.91 2.77
C LEU A 62 -14.99 -9.15 3.52
N TYR A 63 -15.34 -8.01 4.10
CA TYR A 63 -14.39 -7.12 4.76
C TYR A 63 -13.91 -7.61 6.13
N HIS A 64 -14.63 -8.51 6.80
CA HIS A 64 -14.40 -8.80 8.21
C HIS A 64 -13.73 -10.14 8.56
N SER A 65 -13.74 -11.15 7.69
CA SER A 65 -13.36 -12.50 8.13
C SER A 65 -11.87 -12.83 8.07
N HIS A 66 -11.05 -12.06 7.32
CA HIS A 66 -9.63 -12.36 7.13
C HIS A 66 -8.67 -11.31 7.66
N LEU A 67 -9.15 -10.12 8.11
CA LEU A 67 -8.34 -8.97 8.48
C LEU A 67 -7.96 -8.90 9.97
N GLU A 68 -8.65 -9.63 10.84
CA GLU A 68 -8.46 -9.48 12.30
C GLU A 68 -7.21 -10.17 12.85
N ARG A 69 -6.80 -11.29 12.26
CA ARG A 69 -5.60 -12.03 12.71
C ARG A 69 -4.38 -11.64 11.88
N PRO A 70 -3.29 -11.17 12.52
CA PRO A 70 -2.01 -11.00 11.82
C PRO A 70 -1.53 -12.32 11.18
N LEU A 71 -1.01 -12.25 9.95
CA LEU A 71 -0.42 -13.42 9.28
C LEU A 71 0.79 -13.94 10.03
N GLU A 72 0.93 -15.24 10.04
CA GLU A 72 2.20 -15.90 10.39
C GLU A 72 3.15 -15.85 9.18
N LEU A 73 4.45 -16.04 9.43
CA LEU A 73 5.48 -15.85 8.41
C LEU A 73 5.23 -16.68 7.13
N GLY A 74 4.89 -17.96 7.28
CA GLY A 74 4.65 -18.86 6.15
C GLY A 74 3.36 -18.58 5.35
N GLU A 75 2.52 -17.65 5.83
CA GLU A 75 1.30 -17.22 5.12
C GLU A 75 1.55 -16.00 4.22
N ILE A 76 2.75 -15.41 4.24
CA ILE A 76 3.15 -14.26 3.43
C ILE A 76 3.76 -14.76 2.13
N GLU A 77 3.28 -14.26 0.98
CA GLU A 77 3.60 -14.77 -0.36
C GLU A 77 5.12 -14.91 -0.62
N VAL A 78 5.93 -13.96 -0.17
CA VAL A 78 7.38 -14.01 -0.38
C VAL A 78 8.05 -15.17 0.34
N PHE A 79 7.42 -15.75 1.36
CA PHE A 79 7.90 -16.92 2.09
C PHE A 79 7.20 -18.22 1.66
N GLU A 80 6.34 -18.17 0.63
CA GLU A 80 5.79 -19.39 0.04
C GLU A 80 6.92 -20.29 -0.47
N ASN A 81 6.79 -21.57 -0.24
CA ASN A 81 7.77 -22.60 -0.62
C ASN A 81 9.15 -22.49 0.07
N VAL A 82 9.26 -21.69 1.14
CA VAL A 82 10.40 -21.81 2.07
C VAL A 82 10.22 -23.06 2.89
N ASP A 83 11.29 -23.85 3.02
CA ASP A 83 11.24 -25.09 3.80
C ASP A 83 10.84 -24.79 5.25
N ALA A 84 9.96 -25.64 5.81
CA ALA A 84 9.43 -25.42 7.16
C ALA A 84 10.54 -25.39 8.25
N GLU A 85 11.70 -25.99 7.97
CA GLU A 85 12.89 -25.98 8.84
C GLU A 85 13.61 -24.62 8.82
N ASP A 86 13.47 -23.84 7.73
CA ASP A 86 14.13 -22.54 7.53
C ASP A 86 13.31 -21.35 8.05
N LEU A 87 11.97 -21.48 8.09
CA LEU A 87 11.09 -20.41 8.59
C LEU A 87 11.46 -19.92 10.00
N PRO A 88 11.80 -20.78 10.99
CA PRO A 88 12.23 -20.30 12.31
C PRO A 88 13.54 -19.49 12.28
N LEU A 89 14.46 -19.80 11.36
CA LEU A 89 15.71 -19.05 11.20
C LEU A 89 15.45 -17.66 10.65
N ILE A 90 14.56 -17.55 9.64
CA ILE A 90 14.14 -16.27 9.09
C ILE A 90 13.40 -15.47 10.14
N GLN A 91 12.50 -16.09 10.90
CA GLN A 91 11.70 -15.42 11.93
C GLN A 91 12.56 -14.79 13.03
N GLN A 92 13.69 -15.39 13.38
CA GLN A 92 14.66 -14.82 14.33
C GLN A 92 15.34 -13.55 13.80
N CYS A 93 15.32 -13.34 12.49
CA CYS A 93 15.86 -12.15 11.82
C CYS A 93 14.85 -11.01 11.70
N LEU A 94 13.58 -11.25 12.05
CA LEU A 94 12.50 -10.30 11.91
C LEU A 94 12.15 -9.61 13.22
N GLU A 95 11.91 -8.31 13.15
CA GLU A 95 11.34 -7.54 14.25
C GLU A 95 9.84 -7.33 14.01
N SER A 96 9.01 -7.59 15.03
CA SER A 96 7.60 -7.22 14.99
C SER A 96 7.44 -5.74 15.30
N ARG A 97 6.69 -5.03 14.47
CA ARG A 97 6.38 -3.61 14.62
C ARG A 97 4.91 -3.37 14.42
N SER A 98 4.32 -2.45 15.21
CA SER A 98 2.93 -2.03 15.07
C SER A 98 2.87 -0.51 14.90
N PHE A 99 1.97 -0.06 14.02
CA PHE A 99 1.73 1.36 13.71
C PHE A 99 0.23 1.62 13.77
N SER A 100 -0.15 2.73 14.41
CA SER A 100 -1.54 3.20 14.35
C SER A 100 -1.84 3.89 13.04
N ALA A 101 -3.10 3.87 12.62
CA ALA A 101 -3.57 4.59 11.45
C ALA A 101 -3.08 6.05 11.41
N GLY A 102 -2.63 6.52 10.26
CA GLY A 102 -2.05 7.84 10.04
C GLY A 102 -0.57 7.98 10.42
N ASN A 103 0.05 6.99 11.06
CA ASN A 103 1.46 7.09 11.46
C ASN A 103 2.39 6.83 10.27
N SER A 104 3.46 7.64 10.17
CA SER A 104 4.54 7.38 9.21
C SER A 104 5.37 6.19 9.65
N ILE A 105 5.63 5.27 8.71
CA ILE A 105 6.52 4.12 8.89
C ILE A 105 7.95 4.53 8.53
N PHE A 106 8.11 5.24 7.41
CA PHE A 106 9.32 5.93 7.00
C PHE A 106 8.99 7.10 6.06
N SER A 107 9.94 8.00 5.89
CA SER A 107 9.81 9.17 5.01
C SER A 107 10.76 9.07 3.81
N SER A 108 10.36 9.68 2.68
CA SER A 108 11.25 9.88 1.54
C SER A 108 12.53 10.59 1.99
N GLY A 109 13.69 10.09 1.55
CA GLY A 109 15.00 10.58 1.95
C GLY A 109 15.60 9.91 3.18
N ASP A 110 14.84 9.09 3.92
CA ASP A 110 15.39 8.30 5.04
C ASP A 110 16.44 7.30 4.53
N THR A 111 17.47 7.07 5.32
CA THR A 111 18.57 6.14 5.00
C THR A 111 18.32 4.70 5.49
N SER A 112 17.12 4.41 6.02
CA SER A 112 16.78 3.07 6.48
C SER A 112 16.61 2.10 5.31
N ASP A 113 17.16 0.90 5.44
CA ASP A 113 17.16 -0.15 4.42
C ASP A 113 16.32 -1.38 4.80
N ASN A 114 15.37 -1.21 5.70
CA ASN A 114 14.51 -2.32 6.13
C ASN A 114 13.48 -2.66 5.05
N LEU A 115 13.25 -3.96 4.85
CA LEU A 115 12.09 -4.49 4.13
C LEU A 115 10.98 -4.79 5.13
N PHE A 116 9.75 -4.45 4.77
CA PHE A 116 8.58 -4.62 5.63
C PHE A 116 7.58 -5.59 5.00
N PHE A 117 7.03 -6.49 5.81
CA PHE A 117 5.99 -7.45 5.41
C PHE A 117 4.73 -7.15 6.21
N ILE A 118 3.59 -7.00 5.52
CA ILE A 118 2.33 -6.63 6.14
C ILE A 118 1.63 -7.89 6.64
N ARG A 119 1.55 -8.02 7.96
CA ARG A 119 0.81 -9.11 8.61
C ARG A 119 -0.69 -8.76 8.72
N ARG A 120 -0.99 -7.48 8.98
CA ARG A 120 -2.34 -6.94 9.12
C ARG A 120 -2.32 -5.45 8.78
N GLY A 121 -3.41 -4.96 8.23
CA GLY A 121 -3.60 -3.55 7.89
C GLY A 121 -3.22 -3.23 6.45
N VAL A 122 -3.28 -1.94 6.13
CA VAL A 122 -2.98 -1.36 4.82
C VAL A 122 -1.95 -0.26 4.98
N VAL A 123 -0.98 -0.22 4.08
CA VAL A 123 0.09 0.80 4.02
C VAL A 123 0.01 1.52 2.69
N ARG A 124 -0.05 2.85 2.75
CA ARG A 124 -0.07 3.73 1.59
C ARG A 124 1.33 4.26 1.28
N ILE A 125 1.72 4.20 0.00
CA ILE A 125 2.98 4.74 -0.50
C ILE A 125 2.73 6.05 -1.22
N MET A 126 3.37 7.13 -0.78
CA MET A 126 3.16 8.49 -1.26
C MET A 126 4.46 9.09 -1.80
N LEU A 127 4.45 9.50 -3.05
CA LEU A 127 5.58 10.20 -3.67
C LEU A 127 5.47 11.71 -3.42
N PRO A 128 6.45 12.37 -2.77
CA PRO A 128 6.44 13.82 -2.67
C PRO A 128 6.73 14.45 -4.05
N ILE A 129 5.79 15.26 -4.57
CA ILE A 129 5.98 16.04 -5.79
C ILE A 129 6.59 17.40 -5.45
N ASN A 130 6.08 18.03 -4.38
CA ASN A 130 6.62 19.28 -3.84
C ASN A 130 6.28 19.37 -2.33
N SER A 131 6.58 20.52 -1.70
CA SER A 131 6.35 20.73 -0.26
C SER A 131 4.88 20.64 0.19
N HIS A 132 3.92 20.67 -0.73
CA HIS A 132 2.49 20.71 -0.44
C HIS A 132 1.67 19.61 -1.15
N ARG A 133 2.31 18.88 -2.07
CA ARG A 133 1.63 17.92 -2.92
C ARG A 133 2.33 16.59 -2.91
N GLN A 134 1.58 15.53 -2.62
CA GLN A 134 2.04 14.15 -2.66
C GLN A 134 1.15 13.39 -3.65
N HIS A 135 1.76 12.47 -4.38
CA HIS A 135 1.03 11.59 -5.31
C HIS A 135 0.96 10.19 -4.70
N HIS A 136 -0.23 9.61 -4.68
CA HIS A 136 -0.40 8.23 -4.28
C HIS A 136 0.19 7.30 -5.34
N LEU A 137 1.14 6.44 -4.93
CA LEU A 137 1.76 5.48 -5.84
C LEU A 137 1.10 4.11 -5.77
N ALA A 138 0.81 3.63 -4.57
CA ALA A 138 0.26 2.30 -4.33
C ALA A 138 -0.25 2.16 -2.90
N SER A 139 -1.23 1.30 -2.69
CA SER A 139 -1.58 0.74 -1.39
C SER A 139 -1.18 -0.73 -1.34
N PHE A 140 -0.58 -1.14 -0.22
CA PHE A 140 -0.18 -2.51 0.05
C PHE A 140 -0.97 -3.05 1.22
N GLY A 141 -1.52 -4.23 1.05
CA GLY A 141 -2.37 -4.89 2.03
C GLY A 141 -1.71 -6.08 2.72
N ARG A 142 -2.51 -6.81 3.46
CA ARG A 142 -2.13 -8.02 4.20
C ARG A 142 -1.51 -9.07 3.27
N GLY A 143 -0.31 -9.53 3.59
CA GLY A 143 0.47 -10.49 2.78
C GLY A 143 1.48 -9.83 1.85
N ASP A 144 1.34 -8.53 1.59
CA ASP A 144 2.27 -7.76 0.78
C ASP A 144 3.55 -7.39 1.53
N PHE A 145 4.52 -6.87 0.77
CA PHE A 145 5.73 -6.25 1.30
C PHE A 145 6.02 -4.91 0.61
N PHE A 146 6.78 -4.04 1.27
CA PHE A 146 7.20 -2.74 0.76
C PHE A 146 8.57 -2.34 1.32
N GLY A 147 9.18 -1.30 0.74
CA GLY A 147 10.52 -0.84 1.11
C GLY A 147 11.64 -1.64 0.45
N ASP A 148 11.30 -2.42 -0.57
CA ASP A 148 12.16 -3.30 -1.35
C ASP A 148 13.25 -2.55 -2.12
N MET A 149 12.99 -1.35 -2.64
CA MET A 149 13.99 -0.57 -3.38
C MET A 149 15.22 -0.30 -2.52
N ALA A 150 15.07 0.42 -1.42
CA ALA A 150 16.19 0.74 -0.53
C ALA A 150 16.84 -0.50 0.09
N PHE A 151 16.08 -1.58 0.29
CA PHE A 151 16.61 -2.86 0.75
C PHE A 151 17.54 -3.51 -0.30
N VAL A 152 17.24 -3.36 -1.59
CA VAL A 152 18.01 -3.98 -2.68
C VAL A 152 19.17 -3.12 -3.14
N ASP A 153 18.96 -1.80 -3.36
CA ASP A 153 19.94 -0.90 -3.98
C ASP A 153 20.77 -0.08 -2.96
N HIS A 154 20.41 -0.13 -1.67
CA HIS A 154 21.05 0.65 -0.58
C HIS A 154 20.93 2.17 -0.73
N GLU A 155 20.00 2.63 -1.55
CA GLU A 155 19.72 4.05 -1.70
C GLU A 155 18.72 4.53 -0.61
N VAL A 156 18.48 5.83 -0.56
CA VAL A 156 17.49 6.41 0.37
C VAL A 156 16.07 6.02 -0.03
N ARG A 157 15.13 6.09 0.91
CA ARG A 157 13.72 5.87 0.64
C ARG A 157 13.23 6.81 -0.47
N SER A 158 12.67 6.26 -1.55
CA SER A 158 12.15 7.02 -2.69
C SER A 158 10.81 7.70 -2.40
N ALA A 159 10.03 7.18 -1.46
CA ALA A 159 8.68 7.62 -1.13
C ALA A 159 8.44 7.59 0.39
N HIS A 160 7.31 8.17 0.83
CA HIS A 160 6.81 7.97 2.18
C HIS A 160 5.99 6.68 2.26
N ALA A 161 6.04 6.00 3.41
CA ALA A 161 5.13 4.92 3.74
C ALA A 161 4.33 5.30 4.99
N ILE A 162 3.00 5.27 4.87
CA ILE A 162 2.07 5.69 5.92
C ILE A 162 1.11 4.54 6.20
N ALA A 163 0.91 4.22 7.47
CA ALA A 163 -0.10 3.26 7.89
C ALA A 163 -1.49 3.86 7.62
N GLU A 164 -2.25 3.31 6.69
CA GLU A 164 -3.60 3.77 6.39
C GLU A 164 -4.61 3.29 7.42
N THR A 165 -4.44 2.07 7.87
CA THR A 165 -5.15 1.47 9.00
C THR A 165 -4.15 1.13 10.11
N ASP A 166 -4.62 0.60 11.25
CA ASP A 166 -3.72 -0.01 12.23
C ASP A 166 -3.01 -1.20 11.59
N CYS A 167 -1.68 -1.19 11.62
CA CYS A 167 -0.83 -2.16 10.95
C CYS A 167 0.03 -2.96 11.92
N ASP A 168 0.12 -4.26 11.68
CA ASP A 168 1.15 -5.14 12.26
C ASP A 168 2.08 -5.61 11.16
N LEU A 169 3.38 -5.35 11.31
CA LEU A 169 4.40 -5.60 10.32
C LEU A 169 5.51 -6.50 10.87
N TYR A 170 6.12 -7.29 10.01
CA TYR A 170 7.50 -7.74 10.22
C TYR A 170 8.45 -6.78 9.51
N SER A 171 9.59 -6.50 10.14
CA SER A 171 10.68 -5.67 9.61
C SER A 171 11.95 -6.50 9.53
N LEU A 172 12.57 -6.56 8.35
CA LEU A 172 13.84 -7.22 8.08
C LEU A 172 14.90 -6.17 7.74
N SER A 173 15.89 -6.00 8.61
CA SER A 173 17.01 -5.12 8.31
C SER A 173 17.99 -5.79 7.34
N ARG A 174 18.55 -5.02 6.42
CA ARG A 174 19.51 -5.51 5.43
C ARG A 174 20.73 -6.17 6.07
N ASN A 175 21.30 -5.56 7.10
CA ASN A 175 22.47 -6.11 7.78
C ASN A 175 22.21 -7.48 8.44
N VAL A 176 21.00 -7.66 9.01
CA VAL A 176 20.60 -8.94 9.61
C VAL A 176 20.41 -9.99 8.51
N PHE A 177 19.82 -9.61 7.40
CA PHE A 177 19.63 -10.48 6.24
C PHE A 177 20.97 -10.90 5.63
N ASP A 178 21.92 -9.97 5.43
CA ASP A 178 23.26 -10.29 4.93
C ASP A 178 24.01 -11.26 5.85
N SER A 179 23.80 -11.11 7.16
CA SER A 179 24.36 -12.06 8.16
C SER A 179 23.75 -13.45 8.06
N LEU A 180 22.46 -13.55 7.72
CA LEU A 180 21.78 -14.82 7.45
C LEU A 180 22.33 -15.45 6.16
N LEU A 181 22.48 -14.66 5.06
CA LEU A 181 23.04 -15.11 3.80
C LEU A 181 24.45 -15.67 3.93
N ALA A 182 25.28 -15.04 4.77
CA ALA A 182 26.64 -15.50 5.02
C ALA A 182 26.68 -16.87 5.74
N LYS A 183 25.65 -17.17 6.53
CA LYS A 183 25.51 -18.46 7.26
C LYS A 183 24.85 -19.54 6.41
N ASP A 184 23.80 -19.17 5.71
CA ASP A 184 23.03 -20.06 4.84
C ASP A 184 22.68 -19.37 3.51
N PRO A 185 23.56 -19.54 2.48
CA PRO A 185 23.33 -18.95 1.15
C PRO A 185 22.09 -19.51 0.44
N GLN A 186 21.60 -20.69 0.82
CA GLN A 186 20.46 -21.32 0.16
C GLN A 186 19.15 -20.62 0.53
N ILE A 187 18.98 -20.28 1.81
CA ILE A 187 17.84 -19.46 2.28
C ILE A 187 17.80 -18.14 1.52
N GLY A 188 18.96 -17.48 1.38
CA GLY A 188 19.04 -16.22 0.65
C GLY A 188 18.69 -16.33 -0.81
N ARG A 189 19.16 -17.36 -1.50
CA ARG A 189 18.82 -17.60 -2.89
C ARG A 189 17.32 -17.77 -3.05
N GLN A 190 16.69 -18.58 -2.24
CA GLN A 190 15.25 -18.84 -2.30
C GLN A 190 14.44 -17.58 -1.99
N PHE A 191 14.85 -16.81 -0.98
CA PHE A 191 14.22 -15.52 -0.67
C PHE A 191 14.26 -14.56 -1.86
N TYR A 192 15.44 -14.37 -2.48
CA TYR A 192 15.55 -13.49 -3.65
C TYR A 192 14.76 -14.01 -4.85
N GLU A 193 14.73 -15.31 -5.11
CA GLU A 193 13.90 -15.90 -6.17
C GLU A 193 12.41 -15.59 -5.96
N ASN A 194 11.92 -15.69 -4.73
CA ASN A 194 10.54 -15.37 -4.38
C ASN A 194 10.28 -13.86 -4.50
N LEU A 195 11.18 -13.02 -3.96
CA LEU A 195 11.08 -11.56 -4.05
C LEU A 195 10.97 -11.10 -5.51
N VAL A 196 11.86 -11.59 -6.37
CA VAL A 196 11.86 -11.26 -7.82
C VAL A 196 10.57 -11.74 -8.49
N ARG A 197 10.05 -12.92 -8.09
CA ARG A 197 8.78 -13.43 -8.63
C ARG A 197 7.62 -12.50 -8.30
N VAL A 198 7.48 -12.07 -7.05
CA VAL A 198 6.41 -11.16 -6.62
C VAL A 198 6.55 -9.81 -7.31
N LEU A 199 7.76 -9.24 -7.37
CA LEU A 199 8.02 -7.97 -8.07
C LEU A 199 7.67 -8.08 -9.58
N ALA A 200 8.01 -9.20 -10.22
CA ALA A 200 7.65 -9.43 -11.63
C ALA A 200 6.12 -9.52 -11.83
N HIS A 201 5.38 -10.09 -10.87
CA HIS A 201 3.92 -10.10 -10.89
C HIS A 201 3.35 -8.70 -10.75
N ARG A 202 3.82 -7.91 -9.77
CA ARG A 202 3.41 -6.50 -9.58
C ARG A 202 3.67 -5.67 -10.85
N PHE A 203 4.83 -5.81 -11.45
CA PHE A 203 5.19 -5.09 -12.66
C PHE A 203 4.27 -5.44 -13.85
N ARG A 204 3.87 -6.71 -13.98
CA ARG A 204 2.91 -7.12 -15.02
C ARG A 204 1.52 -6.57 -14.78
N ALA A 205 1.05 -6.51 -13.53
CA ALA A 205 -0.24 -5.92 -13.18
C ALA A 205 -0.31 -4.46 -13.62
N VAL A 206 0.69 -3.65 -13.25
CA VAL A 206 0.79 -2.23 -13.67
C VAL A 206 0.79 -2.08 -15.20
N HIS A 207 1.47 -2.98 -15.94
CA HIS A 207 1.45 -2.94 -17.41
C HIS A 207 0.09 -3.25 -18.04
N LEU A 208 -0.76 -4.00 -17.36
CA LEU A 208 -2.12 -4.30 -17.84
C LEU A 208 -3.07 -3.13 -17.60
N GLU A 209 -2.88 -2.37 -16.53
CA GLU A 209 -3.66 -1.18 -16.19
C GLU A 209 -3.38 0.01 -17.13
N LEU A 210 -2.18 0.05 -17.73
CA LEU A 210 -1.77 1.11 -18.68
C LEU A 210 -2.22 0.86 -20.15
N ARG A 211 -2.99 -0.18 -20.43
CA ARG A 211 -3.52 -0.53 -21.76
C ARG A 211 -5.00 -0.23 -21.89
#